data_10175b7fc26a1026d7507d70a07aba72
#
_entry.id   10175b7fc26a1026d7507d70a07aba72
#
_cell.length_a   1.000
_cell.length_b   1.000
_cell.length_c   1.000
_cell.angle_alpha   90.00
_cell.angle_beta   90.00
_cell.angle_gamma   90.00
#
_symmetry.space_group_name_H-M   'P 1'
#
loop_
_entity.id
_entity.type
_entity.pdbx_description
1 polymer ?
#
loop_
_entity_poly.entity_id
_entity_poly.type
_entity_poly.pdbx_seq_one_letter_code
_entity_poly.pdbx_strand_id
1 'polypeptide(L)'
;MPISVSTDPIRPTERQAFWTEAICRSFANIETKPLGSTVVSGHFEFVEIGDAKLVRFDSSPQCYTRDARLVSRAGSDEFMFDFQRRGRSAMVQAGNEGTINPGYGVLYDARRPFEDRLFGPEQRVELLIVTVPASSLLRSVPEAERLCAKPVPLSGKVARTIAALVREAIFVPGAPARQSETDIVAYLSAILRLAAGASHQLCRADLFRLIDTHLRANIATIRPAPALAAEFGISERTFHRIFADRETTFERHVLHLRVELFRDLLRQPSLADISIARLAHQCGFADAAHATRTFKERFGVTPRDFRASVPALQRTASLI
;
A
#
# COMPACT_ATOMS: atom_id res chain seq x y z
N MET A 1 7.79 -3.48 12.64
CA MET A 1 8.74 -2.42 12.21
C MET A 1 9.05 -2.65 10.74
N PRO A 2 9.26 -1.61 9.93
CA PRO A 2 9.67 -1.80 8.54
C PRO A 2 11.03 -2.49 8.48
N ILE A 3 11.17 -3.40 7.53
CA ILE A 3 12.44 -4.05 7.20
C ILE A 3 13.05 -3.28 6.04
N SER A 4 14.31 -2.89 6.17
CA SER A 4 15.03 -2.10 5.14
C SER A 4 16.25 -2.87 4.67
N VAL A 5 16.45 -2.90 3.35
CA VAL A 5 17.58 -3.53 2.67
C VAL A 5 18.20 -2.52 1.70
N SER A 6 19.52 -2.34 1.75
CA SER A 6 20.26 -1.45 0.84
C SER A 6 21.58 -2.09 0.41
N THR A 7 21.95 -1.84 -0.84
CA THR A 7 23.27 -2.19 -1.38
C THR A 7 24.36 -1.16 -1.02
N ASP A 8 24.00 0.00 -0.45
CA ASP A 8 24.96 1.09 -0.20
C ASP A 8 26.14 0.67 0.66
N PRO A 9 25.95 -0.09 1.78
CA PRO A 9 27.06 -0.52 2.62
C PRO A 9 27.88 -1.66 2.02
N ILE A 10 27.45 -2.22 0.88
CA ILE A 10 28.06 -3.42 0.26
C ILE A 10 29.10 -3.00 -0.77
N ARG A 11 30.22 -3.73 -0.82
CA ARG A 11 31.27 -3.50 -1.83
C ARG A 11 30.72 -3.65 -3.24
N PRO A 12 31.06 -2.80 -4.20
CA PRO A 12 30.52 -2.83 -5.56
C PRO A 12 30.55 -4.20 -6.23
N THR A 13 31.61 -4.98 -6.02
CA THR A 13 31.78 -6.32 -6.59
C THR A 13 30.87 -7.38 -5.99
N GLU A 14 30.34 -7.14 -4.79
CA GLU A 14 29.49 -8.08 -4.05
C GLU A 14 28.00 -7.72 -4.15
N ARG A 15 27.69 -6.50 -4.62
CA ARG A 15 26.31 -5.97 -4.65
C ARG A 15 25.34 -6.81 -5.41
N GLN A 16 25.73 -7.40 -6.54
CA GLN A 16 24.86 -8.25 -7.36
C GLN A 16 24.44 -9.52 -6.60
N ALA A 17 25.39 -10.20 -5.98
CA ALA A 17 25.11 -11.43 -5.21
C ALA A 17 24.24 -11.12 -3.99
N PHE A 18 24.59 -10.05 -3.25
CA PHE A 18 23.80 -9.58 -2.12
C PHE A 18 22.37 -9.22 -2.51
N TRP A 19 22.20 -8.47 -3.62
CA TRP A 19 20.88 -8.07 -4.11
C TRP A 19 20.01 -9.25 -4.49
N THR A 20 20.58 -10.22 -5.24
CA THR A 20 19.88 -11.46 -5.60
C THR A 20 19.42 -12.22 -4.35
N GLU A 21 20.29 -12.35 -3.36
CA GLU A 21 19.94 -13.03 -2.10
C GLU A 21 18.86 -12.29 -1.34
N ALA A 22 18.93 -10.96 -1.26
CA ALA A 22 17.94 -10.12 -0.59
C ALA A 22 16.56 -10.23 -1.26
N ILE A 23 16.50 -10.20 -2.59
CA ILE A 23 15.26 -10.41 -3.37
C ILE A 23 14.70 -11.82 -3.11
N CYS A 24 15.53 -12.84 -3.16
CA CYS A 24 15.09 -14.22 -2.92
C CYS A 24 14.50 -14.42 -1.51
N ARG A 25 15.08 -13.78 -0.51
CA ARG A 25 14.59 -13.87 0.89
C ARG A 25 13.28 -13.12 1.11
N SER A 26 13.08 -12.00 0.40
CA SER A 26 11.98 -11.08 0.69
C SER A 26 10.73 -11.31 -0.17
N PHE A 27 10.89 -11.90 -1.35
CA PHE A 27 9.81 -12.08 -2.32
C PHE A 27 9.67 -13.56 -2.74
N ALA A 28 10.48 -13.98 -3.70
CA ALA A 28 10.47 -15.34 -4.25
C ALA A 28 11.86 -15.68 -4.79
N ASN A 29 12.13 -16.95 -5.04
CA ASN A 29 13.36 -17.35 -5.72
C ASN A 29 13.39 -16.79 -7.16
N ILE A 30 14.18 -15.76 -7.36
CA ILE A 30 14.28 -14.96 -8.59
C ILE A 30 15.77 -14.79 -8.93
N GLU A 31 16.14 -15.02 -10.16
CA GLU A 31 17.46 -14.66 -10.69
C GLU A 31 17.44 -13.19 -11.08
N THR A 32 18.47 -12.43 -10.69
CA THR A 32 18.59 -11.01 -11.04
C THR A 32 19.83 -10.78 -11.89
N LYS A 33 19.70 -9.98 -12.96
CA LYS A 33 20.82 -9.61 -13.85
C LYS A 33 20.79 -8.11 -14.11
N PRO A 34 21.91 -7.39 -13.97
CA PRO A 34 21.95 -5.95 -14.28
C PRO A 34 21.74 -5.72 -15.77
N LEU A 35 21.05 -4.64 -16.13
CA LEU A 35 20.87 -4.16 -17.49
C LEU A 35 21.71 -2.88 -17.68
N GLY A 36 22.77 -2.98 -18.48
CA GLY A 36 23.65 -1.87 -18.84
C GLY A 36 24.80 -1.59 -17.86
N SER A 37 24.53 -1.25 -16.60
CA SER A 37 25.57 -1.04 -15.58
C SER A 37 26.04 -2.38 -14.99
N THR A 38 27.34 -2.48 -14.69
CA THR A 38 27.90 -3.63 -13.99
C THR A 38 27.77 -3.50 -12.46
N VAL A 39 27.51 -2.31 -11.95
CA VAL A 39 27.38 -2.03 -10.51
C VAL A 39 25.91 -1.88 -10.16
N VAL A 40 25.40 -2.82 -9.36
CA VAL A 40 24.03 -2.78 -8.85
C VAL A 40 23.90 -1.75 -7.74
N SER A 41 22.85 -0.95 -7.81
CA SER A 41 22.37 -0.12 -6.73
C SER A 41 20.91 -0.46 -6.48
N GLY A 42 20.56 -0.74 -5.24
CA GLY A 42 19.18 -1.09 -4.89
C GLY A 42 18.88 -0.83 -3.42
N HIS A 43 17.66 -0.41 -3.18
CA HIS A 43 17.10 -0.20 -1.85
C HIS A 43 15.63 -0.62 -1.86
N PHE A 44 15.18 -1.35 -0.87
CA PHE A 44 13.77 -1.54 -0.61
C PHE A 44 13.46 -1.55 0.88
N GLU A 45 12.26 -1.10 1.18
CA GLU A 45 11.69 -1.12 2.53
C GLU A 45 10.31 -1.76 2.46
N PHE A 46 9.99 -2.63 3.41
CA PHE A 46 8.68 -3.25 3.44
C PHE A 46 8.13 -3.44 4.84
N VAL A 47 6.82 -3.55 4.92
CA VAL A 47 6.08 -3.98 6.10
C VAL A 47 5.17 -5.14 5.74
N GLU A 48 5.01 -6.05 6.68
CA GLU A 48 4.07 -7.17 6.60
C GLU A 48 2.77 -6.81 7.33
N ILE A 49 1.64 -7.11 6.71
CA ILE A 49 0.29 -6.87 7.23
C ILE A 49 -0.50 -8.17 7.04
N GLY A 50 -0.51 -9.04 8.04
CA GLY A 50 -0.90 -10.42 7.86
C GLY A 50 0.07 -11.10 6.90
N ASP A 51 -0.44 -11.77 5.88
CA ASP A 51 0.35 -12.41 4.83
C ASP A 51 0.57 -11.49 3.61
N ALA A 52 0.07 -10.24 3.65
CA ALA A 52 0.33 -9.24 2.62
C ALA A 52 1.59 -8.41 2.95
N LYS A 53 2.26 -7.88 1.92
CA LYS A 53 3.39 -6.95 2.07
C LYS A 53 3.15 -5.67 1.29
N LEU A 54 3.54 -4.55 1.86
CA LEU A 54 3.63 -3.26 1.17
C LEU A 54 5.09 -2.86 1.09
N VAL A 55 5.59 -2.62 -0.13
CA VAL A 55 7.01 -2.41 -0.40
C VAL A 55 7.23 -1.11 -1.15
N ARG A 56 8.22 -0.35 -0.71
CA ARG A 56 8.84 0.71 -1.50
C ARG A 56 10.14 0.17 -2.06
N PHE A 57 10.29 0.24 -3.37
CA PHE A 57 11.38 -0.38 -4.09
C PHE A 57 12.07 0.63 -5.02
N ASP A 58 13.40 0.65 -4.99
CA ASP A 58 14.25 1.48 -5.82
C ASP A 58 15.46 0.64 -6.27
N SER A 59 15.76 0.63 -7.56
CA SER A 59 16.94 -0.07 -8.06
C SER A 59 17.51 0.54 -9.35
N SER A 60 18.76 0.22 -9.63
CA SER A 60 19.30 0.34 -10.98
C SER A 60 18.57 -0.61 -11.94
N PRO A 61 18.61 -0.38 -13.27
CA PRO A 61 17.99 -1.26 -14.26
C PRO A 61 18.45 -2.71 -14.14
N GLN A 62 17.49 -3.64 -14.06
CA GLN A 62 17.73 -5.07 -13.89
C GLN A 62 16.71 -5.92 -14.62
N CYS A 63 17.07 -7.15 -14.93
CA CYS A 63 16.18 -8.22 -15.35
C CYS A 63 15.96 -9.17 -14.17
N TYR A 64 14.70 -9.42 -13.85
CA TYR A 64 14.24 -10.34 -12.82
C TYR A 64 13.60 -11.54 -13.53
N THR A 65 14.16 -12.73 -13.36
CA THR A 65 13.68 -13.93 -14.03
C THR A 65 13.36 -15.02 -13.01
N ARG A 66 12.15 -15.55 -13.09
CA ARG A 66 11.73 -16.72 -12.35
C ARG A 66 11.33 -17.81 -13.36
N ASP A 67 12.22 -18.74 -13.63
CA ASP A 67 11.99 -19.85 -14.55
C ASP A 67 11.25 -21.03 -13.86
N ALA A 68 10.88 -22.04 -14.63
CA ALA A 68 10.19 -23.22 -14.12
C ALA A 68 11.03 -23.99 -13.07
N ARG A 69 12.36 -23.95 -13.17
CA ARG A 69 13.28 -24.57 -12.22
C ARG A 69 13.24 -23.85 -10.86
N LEU A 70 13.21 -22.52 -10.86
CA LEU A 70 13.12 -21.71 -9.65
C LEU A 70 11.75 -21.86 -9.00
N VAL A 71 10.67 -21.96 -9.78
CA VAL A 71 9.33 -22.26 -9.29
C VAL A 71 9.28 -23.61 -8.57
N SER A 72 9.89 -24.66 -9.14
CA SER A 72 9.88 -26.01 -8.55
C SER A 72 10.71 -26.15 -7.28
N ARG A 73 11.77 -25.33 -7.11
CA ARG A 73 12.68 -25.39 -5.95
C ARG A 73 12.12 -24.77 -4.69
N ALA A 74 11.35 -23.70 -4.82
CA ALA A 74 10.67 -23.07 -3.70
C ALA A 74 9.38 -22.43 -4.21
N GLY A 75 8.26 -22.93 -3.74
CA GLY A 75 6.95 -22.35 -4.01
C GLY A 75 6.87 -20.95 -3.44
N SER A 76 6.14 -20.09 -4.14
CA SER A 76 5.56 -18.88 -3.58
C SER A 76 4.06 -19.01 -3.74
N ASP A 77 3.26 -18.56 -2.80
CA ASP A 77 1.80 -18.55 -2.92
C ASP A 77 1.25 -17.13 -2.99
N GLU A 78 1.94 -16.26 -3.74
CA GLU A 78 1.63 -14.85 -3.78
C GLU A 78 1.35 -14.37 -5.22
N PHE A 79 0.42 -13.43 -5.33
CA PHE A 79 0.39 -12.47 -6.43
C PHE A 79 1.13 -11.21 -6.02
N MET A 80 1.82 -10.62 -6.98
CA MET A 80 2.51 -9.34 -6.83
C MET A 80 1.88 -8.32 -7.77
N PHE A 81 1.70 -7.10 -7.27
CA PHE A 81 1.23 -5.97 -8.06
C PHE A 81 2.24 -4.83 -7.95
N ASP A 82 2.89 -4.53 -9.06
CA ASP A 82 3.85 -3.45 -9.15
C ASP A 82 3.18 -2.20 -9.69
N PHE A 83 3.35 -1.09 -9.00
CA PHE A 83 2.99 0.24 -9.46
C PHE A 83 4.25 0.99 -9.89
N GLN A 84 4.34 1.33 -11.19
CA GLN A 84 5.48 2.04 -11.77
C GLN A 84 5.44 3.51 -11.41
N ARG A 85 6.46 4.00 -10.67
CA ARG A 85 6.60 5.41 -10.31
C ARG A 85 7.61 6.14 -11.16
N ARG A 86 8.77 5.51 -11.39
CA ARG A 86 9.86 6.05 -12.22
C ARG A 86 10.47 4.92 -13.04
N GLY A 87 10.93 5.26 -14.25
CA GLY A 87 11.37 4.25 -15.21
C GLY A 87 10.18 3.52 -15.85
N ARG A 88 10.44 2.36 -16.41
CA ARG A 88 9.44 1.48 -17.01
C ARG A 88 9.85 0.03 -16.82
N SER A 89 8.88 -0.87 -16.90
CA SER A 89 9.16 -2.30 -16.95
C SER A 89 8.58 -2.94 -18.21
N ALA A 90 9.19 -4.07 -18.61
CA ALA A 90 8.67 -4.97 -19.64
C ALA A 90 8.47 -6.34 -19.00
N MET A 91 7.20 -6.67 -18.73
CA MET A 91 6.80 -7.91 -18.06
C MET A 91 6.31 -8.94 -19.04
N VAL A 92 6.76 -10.16 -18.87
CA VAL A 92 6.30 -11.33 -19.66
C VAL A 92 5.84 -12.43 -18.71
N GLN A 93 4.61 -12.89 -18.84
CA GLN A 93 4.08 -14.03 -18.09
C GLN A 93 2.91 -14.68 -18.82
N ALA A 94 2.86 -16.02 -18.82
CA ALA A 94 1.72 -16.83 -19.31
C ALA A 94 1.26 -16.47 -20.75
N GLY A 95 2.22 -16.10 -21.62
CA GLY A 95 1.95 -15.70 -23.02
C GLY A 95 1.47 -14.25 -23.17
N ASN A 96 1.33 -13.50 -22.09
CA ASN A 96 1.11 -12.05 -22.13
C ASN A 96 2.45 -11.32 -22.04
N GLU A 97 2.53 -10.17 -22.70
CA GLU A 97 3.64 -9.23 -22.63
C GLU A 97 3.10 -7.82 -22.48
N GLY A 98 3.66 -7.05 -21.55
CA GLY A 98 3.24 -5.68 -21.29
C GLY A 98 4.40 -4.75 -21.01
N THR A 99 4.33 -3.53 -21.56
CA THR A 99 5.21 -2.41 -21.16
C THR A 99 4.47 -1.53 -20.16
N ILE A 100 5.03 -1.38 -18.99
CA ILE A 100 4.46 -0.64 -17.87
C ILE A 100 5.21 0.68 -17.72
N ASN A 101 4.52 1.79 -17.97
CA ASN A 101 5.03 3.14 -17.84
C ASN A 101 4.61 3.75 -16.50
N PRO A 102 5.23 4.88 -16.05
CA PRO A 102 4.75 5.60 -14.88
C PRO A 102 3.25 5.91 -14.94
N GLY A 103 2.55 5.65 -13.84
CA GLY A 103 1.09 5.77 -13.77
C GLY A 103 0.32 4.49 -14.13
N TYR A 104 1.04 3.42 -14.49
CA TYR A 104 0.47 2.10 -14.69
C TYR A 104 0.95 1.13 -13.61
N GLY A 105 0.19 0.08 -13.38
CA GLY A 105 0.59 -1.08 -12.61
C GLY A 105 0.55 -2.34 -13.44
N VAL A 106 1.06 -3.42 -12.88
CA VAL A 106 1.03 -4.76 -13.45
C VAL A 106 0.86 -5.80 -12.36
N LEU A 107 -0.03 -6.76 -12.61
CA LEU A 107 -0.18 -7.96 -11.78
C LEU A 107 0.69 -9.08 -12.36
N TYR A 108 1.32 -9.86 -11.48
CA TYR A 108 1.96 -11.11 -11.86
C TYR A 108 1.86 -12.17 -10.76
N ASP A 109 1.91 -13.42 -11.17
CA ASP A 109 1.71 -14.60 -10.34
C ASP A 109 3.08 -15.21 -10.02
N ALA A 110 3.55 -15.08 -8.78
CA ALA A 110 4.84 -15.62 -8.36
C ALA A 110 4.87 -17.16 -8.31
N ARG A 111 3.73 -17.84 -8.43
CA ARG A 111 3.62 -19.30 -8.52
C ARG A 111 4.04 -19.86 -9.91
N ARG A 112 4.19 -18.95 -10.90
CA ARG A 112 4.45 -19.28 -12.31
C ARG A 112 5.71 -18.60 -12.81
N PRO A 113 6.33 -19.12 -13.88
CA PRO A 113 7.45 -18.43 -14.51
C PRO A 113 7.08 -17.03 -15.01
N PHE A 114 8.01 -16.07 -14.85
CA PHE A 114 7.89 -14.72 -15.37
C PHE A 114 9.27 -14.13 -15.68
N GLU A 115 9.28 -13.10 -16.49
CA GLU A 115 10.43 -12.22 -16.69
C GLU A 115 9.97 -10.76 -16.60
N ASP A 116 10.67 -9.97 -15.80
CA ASP A 116 10.47 -8.52 -15.70
C ASP A 116 11.78 -7.78 -15.93
N ARG A 117 11.79 -6.89 -16.92
CA ARG A 117 12.94 -6.06 -17.25
C ARG A 117 12.67 -4.63 -16.86
N LEU A 118 13.40 -4.12 -15.89
CA LEU A 118 13.31 -2.76 -15.40
C LEU A 118 14.27 -1.83 -16.12
N PHE A 119 13.78 -0.75 -16.69
CA PHE A 119 14.54 0.28 -17.37
C PHE A 119 14.27 1.65 -16.74
N GLY A 120 15.27 2.48 -16.56
CA GLY A 120 15.09 3.80 -15.99
C GLY A 120 16.09 4.84 -16.48
N PRO A 121 15.67 6.11 -16.57
CA PRO A 121 16.57 7.21 -16.79
C PRO A 121 17.51 7.33 -15.57
N GLU A 122 18.72 7.84 -15.82
CA GLU A 122 19.74 8.02 -14.77
C GLU A 122 20.01 6.75 -13.95
N GLN A 123 19.86 5.57 -14.57
CA GLN A 123 20.05 4.26 -13.93
C GLN A 123 19.15 4.06 -12.69
N ARG A 124 17.91 4.58 -12.70
CA ARG A 124 17.01 4.49 -11.56
C ARG A 124 15.59 4.08 -11.95
N VAL A 125 15.06 3.11 -11.21
CA VAL A 125 13.68 2.62 -11.30
C VAL A 125 13.05 2.66 -9.92
N GLU A 126 11.84 3.19 -9.81
CA GLU A 126 11.08 3.25 -8.56
C GLU A 126 9.73 2.54 -8.73
N LEU A 127 9.45 1.61 -7.83
CA LEU A 127 8.19 0.88 -7.75
C LEU A 127 7.58 1.00 -6.35
N LEU A 128 6.26 0.85 -6.30
CA LEU A 128 5.57 0.41 -5.09
C LEU A 128 5.01 -0.97 -5.38
N ILE A 129 5.31 -1.93 -4.51
CA ILE A 129 4.92 -3.33 -4.71
C ILE A 129 3.94 -3.71 -3.60
N VAL A 130 2.87 -4.39 -3.99
CA VAL A 130 1.91 -4.99 -3.08
C VAL A 130 1.93 -6.49 -3.33
N THR A 131 2.26 -7.29 -2.31
CA THR A 131 2.10 -8.75 -2.40
C THR A 131 0.90 -9.19 -1.60
N VAL A 132 0.17 -10.16 -2.12
CA VAL A 132 -1.00 -10.73 -1.45
C VAL A 132 -1.05 -12.25 -1.65
N PRO A 133 -1.59 -13.03 -0.69
CA PRO A 133 -1.77 -14.45 -0.86
C PRO A 133 -2.65 -14.77 -2.07
N ALA A 134 -2.24 -15.75 -2.88
CA ALA A 134 -2.98 -16.12 -4.07
C ALA A 134 -4.41 -16.60 -3.75
N SER A 135 -4.57 -17.36 -2.68
CA SER A 135 -5.89 -17.81 -2.22
C SER A 135 -6.82 -16.66 -1.86
N SER A 136 -6.30 -15.57 -1.27
CA SER A 136 -7.07 -14.39 -0.90
C SER A 136 -7.48 -13.57 -2.14
N LEU A 137 -6.56 -13.38 -3.10
CA LEU A 137 -6.87 -12.65 -4.33
C LEU A 137 -7.83 -13.42 -5.23
N LEU A 138 -7.62 -14.73 -5.44
CA LEU A 138 -8.47 -15.56 -6.32
C LEU A 138 -9.91 -15.71 -5.81
N ARG A 139 -10.13 -15.69 -4.49
CA ARG A 139 -11.50 -15.61 -3.94
C ARG A 139 -12.23 -14.33 -4.38
N SER A 140 -11.50 -13.24 -4.51
CA SER A 140 -12.07 -11.92 -4.84
C SER A 140 -12.08 -11.65 -6.35
N VAL A 141 -11.06 -12.13 -7.08
CA VAL A 141 -10.87 -11.96 -8.52
C VAL A 141 -10.48 -13.32 -9.12
N PRO A 142 -11.44 -14.21 -9.40
CA PRO A 142 -11.16 -15.56 -9.93
C PRO A 142 -10.36 -15.55 -11.24
N GLU A 143 -10.51 -14.49 -12.03
CA GLU A 143 -9.81 -14.30 -13.32
C GLU A 143 -8.43 -13.60 -13.18
N ALA A 144 -7.89 -13.38 -11.98
CA ALA A 144 -6.65 -12.65 -11.74
C ALA A 144 -5.48 -13.18 -12.59
N GLU A 145 -5.39 -14.49 -12.77
CA GLU A 145 -4.34 -15.12 -13.59
C GLU A 145 -4.34 -14.64 -15.06
N ARG A 146 -5.52 -14.30 -15.59
CA ARG A 146 -5.66 -13.79 -16.97
C ARG A 146 -5.25 -12.33 -17.11
N LEU A 147 -5.13 -11.61 -15.99
CA LEU A 147 -4.73 -10.21 -15.94
C LEU A 147 -3.22 -10.03 -15.80
N CYS A 148 -2.48 -11.11 -15.54
CA CYS A 148 -1.04 -11.06 -15.38
C CYS A 148 -0.33 -10.55 -16.62
N ALA A 149 0.75 -9.78 -16.40
CA ALA A 149 1.58 -9.11 -17.40
C ALA A 149 0.82 -8.12 -18.33
N LYS A 150 -0.40 -7.73 -17.97
CA LYS A 150 -1.15 -6.71 -18.70
C LYS A 150 -1.03 -5.36 -18.00
N PRO A 151 -0.70 -4.27 -18.73
CA PRO A 151 -0.66 -2.95 -18.13
C PRO A 151 -2.03 -2.52 -17.60
N VAL A 152 -2.08 -2.15 -16.32
CA VAL A 152 -3.27 -1.65 -15.63
C VAL A 152 -3.15 -0.13 -15.52
N PRO A 153 -3.96 0.66 -16.28
CA PRO A 153 -3.92 2.10 -16.16
C PRO A 153 -4.47 2.52 -14.80
N LEU A 154 -3.68 3.31 -14.05
CA LEU A 154 -4.09 3.81 -12.74
C LEU A 154 -4.34 5.30 -12.84
N SER A 155 -5.53 5.76 -12.46
CA SER A 155 -5.75 7.19 -12.33
C SER A 155 -4.74 7.77 -11.34
N GLY A 156 -4.30 9.02 -11.53
CA GLY A 156 -3.35 9.67 -10.62
C GLY A 156 -3.80 9.67 -9.15
N LYS A 157 -5.07 9.41 -8.89
CA LYS A 157 -5.68 9.30 -7.57
C LYS A 157 -5.47 7.92 -6.95
N VAL A 158 -5.70 6.84 -7.71
CA VAL A 158 -5.38 5.47 -7.28
C VAL A 158 -3.89 5.36 -7.00
N ALA A 159 -3.05 5.90 -7.87
CA ALA A 159 -1.61 5.97 -7.69
C ALA A 159 -1.22 6.69 -6.38
N ARG A 160 -1.85 7.84 -6.08
CA ARG A 160 -1.61 8.57 -4.81
C ARG A 160 -2.07 7.77 -3.59
N THR A 161 -3.19 7.05 -3.70
CA THR A 161 -3.68 6.22 -2.60
C THR A 161 -2.72 5.07 -2.31
N ILE A 162 -2.24 4.34 -3.32
CA ILE A 162 -1.21 3.30 -3.15
C ILE A 162 0.05 3.91 -2.50
N ALA A 163 0.52 5.05 -3.01
CA ALA A 163 1.69 5.72 -2.46
C ALA A 163 1.49 6.17 -1.00
N ALA A 164 0.29 6.63 -0.65
CA ALA A 164 -0.03 7.02 0.72
C ALA A 164 -0.10 5.81 1.65
N LEU A 165 -0.69 4.68 1.21
CA LEU A 165 -0.75 3.43 1.96
C LEU A 165 0.64 2.90 2.28
N VAL A 166 1.50 2.80 1.28
CA VAL A 166 2.89 2.33 1.46
C VAL A 166 3.67 3.28 2.36
N ARG A 167 3.53 4.60 2.17
CA ARG A 167 4.19 5.58 3.01
C ARG A 167 3.73 5.50 4.47
N GLU A 168 2.42 5.41 4.72
CA GLU A 168 1.87 5.33 6.08
C GLU A 168 2.36 4.06 6.78
N ALA A 169 2.35 2.94 6.08
CA ALA A 169 2.81 1.67 6.62
C ALA A 169 4.30 1.68 6.99
N ILE A 170 5.16 2.30 6.14
CA ILE A 170 6.62 2.27 6.33
C ILE A 170 7.11 3.38 7.26
N PHE A 171 6.53 4.61 7.18
CA PHE A 171 7.11 5.80 7.82
C PHE A 171 6.40 6.27 9.11
N VAL A 172 5.37 5.56 9.57
CA VAL A 172 4.73 5.85 10.86
C VAL A 172 5.06 4.73 11.85
N PRO A 173 6.25 4.78 12.52
CA PRO A 173 6.65 3.75 13.48
C PRO A 173 5.64 3.64 14.61
N GLY A 174 5.18 2.42 14.90
CA GLY A 174 4.26 2.16 16.02
C GLY A 174 2.80 2.55 15.77
N ALA A 175 2.44 3.04 14.59
CA ALA A 175 1.04 3.03 14.19
C ALA A 175 0.59 1.57 14.12
N PRO A 176 -0.47 1.17 14.85
CA PRO A 176 -1.08 -0.13 14.59
C PRO A 176 -1.42 -0.15 13.10
N ALA A 177 -1.10 -1.26 12.43
CA ALA A 177 -1.47 -1.42 11.02
C ALA A 177 -2.98 -1.15 10.92
N ARG A 178 -3.33 0.04 10.40
CA ARG A 178 -4.74 0.46 10.30
C ARG A 178 -5.48 -0.32 9.25
N GLN A 179 -4.71 -1.00 8.42
CA GLN A 179 -5.20 -1.85 7.35
C GLN A 179 -4.98 -3.30 7.73
N SER A 180 -5.97 -4.10 7.51
CA SER A 180 -5.86 -5.54 7.54
C SER A 180 -5.43 -6.05 6.16
N GLU A 181 -4.89 -7.27 6.10
CA GLU A 181 -4.68 -7.98 4.83
C GLU A 181 -5.95 -7.95 3.95
N THR A 182 -7.12 -8.15 4.57
CA THR A 182 -8.41 -8.11 3.88
C THR A 182 -8.66 -6.77 3.18
N ASP A 183 -8.26 -5.64 3.78
CA ASP A 183 -8.41 -4.31 3.17
C ASP A 183 -7.48 -4.14 1.97
N ILE A 184 -6.24 -4.64 2.07
CA ILE A 184 -5.25 -4.60 0.97
C ILE A 184 -5.74 -5.44 -0.21
N VAL A 185 -6.17 -6.68 0.05
CA VAL A 185 -6.73 -7.57 -0.97
C VAL A 185 -7.97 -6.98 -1.63
N ALA A 186 -8.87 -6.38 -0.85
CA ALA A 186 -10.08 -5.74 -1.37
C ALA A 186 -9.75 -4.53 -2.25
N TYR A 187 -8.77 -3.71 -1.85
CA TYR A 187 -8.30 -2.57 -2.62
C TYR A 187 -7.69 -3.00 -3.96
N LEU A 188 -6.78 -3.97 -3.93
CA LEU A 188 -6.17 -4.53 -5.14
C LEU A 188 -7.21 -5.16 -6.06
N SER A 189 -8.15 -5.93 -5.49
CA SER A 189 -9.24 -6.56 -6.25
C SER A 189 -10.09 -5.53 -6.98
N ALA A 190 -10.39 -4.41 -6.34
CA ALA A 190 -11.17 -3.34 -6.96
C ALA A 190 -10.40 -2.65 -8.10
N ILE A 191 -9.09 -2.42 -7.94
CA ILE A 191 -8.23 -1.90 -9.02
C ILE A 191 -8.26 -2.84 -10.23
N LEU A 192 -8.08 -4.13 -10.01
CA LEU A 192 -8.05 -5.13 -11.08
C LEU A 192 -9.39 -5.24 -11.82
N ARG A 193 -10.51 -5.21 -11.09
CA ARG A 193 -11.85 -5.21 -11.71
C ARG A 193 -12.11 -3.97 -12.55
N LEU A 194 -11.69 -2.80 -12.07
CA LEU A 194 -11.78 -1.55 -12.86
C LEU A 194 -10.96 -1.65 -14.15
N ALA A 195 -9.75 -2.20 -14.07
CA ALA A 195 -8.88 -2.38 -15.23
C ALA A 195 -9.43 -3.39 -16.24
N ALA A 196 -10.11 -4.43 -15.77
CA ALA A 196 -10.76 -5.44 -16.62
C ALA A 196 -12.03 -4.91 -17.34
N GLY A 197 -12.36 -3.62 -17.19
CA GLY A 197 -13.57 -3.03 -17.77
C GLY A 197 -14.86 -3.43 -17.04
N ALA A 198 -14.73 -4.06 -15.88
CA ALA A 198 -15.85 -4.53 -15.05
C ALA A 198 -16.47 -3.40 -14.20
N SER A 199 -16.40 -2.15 -14.65
CA SER A 199 -16.90 -0.96 -13.93
C SER A 199 -18.37 -1.09 -13.51
N HIS A 200 -19.15 -1.90 -14.22
CA HIS A 200 -20.55 -2.19 -13.89
C HIS A 200 -20.72 -3.33 -12.85
N GLN A 201 -19.65 -4.00 -12.45
CA GLN A 201 -19.69 -5.16 -11.54
C GLN A 201 -19.13 -4.90 -10.15
N LEU A 202 -18.59 -3.70 -9.88
CA LEU A 202 -18.22 -3.35 -8.51
C LEU A 202 -19.48 -3.27 -7.66
N CYS A 203 -19.61 -4.17 -6.71
CA CYS A 203 -20.70 -4.06 -5.75
C CYS A 203 -20.46 -2.84 -4.83
N ARG A 204 -21.55 -2.33 -4.22
CA ARG A 204 -21.42 -1.17 -3.31
C ARG A 204 -20.49 -1.44 -2.12
N ALA A 205 -20.32 -2.72 -1.76
CA ALA A 205 -19.37 -3.11 -0.71
C ALA A 205 -17.91 -2.89 -1.13
N ASP A 206 -17.56 -3.21 -2.38
CA ASP A 206 -16.21 -2.99 -2.92
C ASP A 206 -15.92 -1.50 -3.08
N LEU A 207 -16.89 -0.73 -3.58
CA LEU A 207 -16.80 0.73 -3.67
C LEU A 207 -16.60 1.37 -2.30
N PHE A 208 -17.31 0.89 -1.27
CA PHE A 208 -17.10 1.38 0.09
C PHE A 208 -15.67 1.14 0.56
N ARG A 209 -15.13 -0.07 0.38
CA ARG A 209 -13.77 -0.41 0.78
C ARG A 209 -12.73 0.47 0.08
N LEU A 210 -12.91 0.70 -1.23
CA LEU A 210 -12.08 1.63 -1.99
C LEU A 210 -12.13 3.04 -1.40
N ILE A 211 -13.32 3.54 -1.16
CA ILE A 211 -13.55 4.89 -0.61
C ILE A 211 -12.98 4.97 0.81
N ASP A 212 -13.27 3.99 1.68
CA ASP A 212 -12.76 3.95 3.06
C ASP A 212 -11.22 3.95 3.10
N THR A 213 -10.58 3.11 2.27
CA THR A 213 -9.12 3.07 2.15
C THR A 213 -8.56 4.42 1.69
N HIS A 214 -9.20 5.05 0.70
CA HIS A 214 -8.81 6.38 0.22
C HIS A 214 -8.97 7.45 1.31
N LEU A 215 -10.07 7.42 2.08
CA LEU A 215 -10.33 8.35 3.17
C LEU A 215 -9.28 8.22 4.28
N ARG A 216 -8.92 7.00 4.66
CA ARG A 216 -7.87 6.72 5.66
C ARG A 216 -6.51 7.26 5.22
N ALA A 217 -6.13 7.01 3.97
CA ALA A 217 -4.87 7.47 3.41
C ALA A 217 -4.77 9.01 3.26
N ASN A 218 -5.92 9.72 3.21
CA ASN A 218 -5.98 11.16 2.97
C ASN A 218 -6.75 11.92 4.07
N ILE A 219 -6.78 11.38 5.29
CA ILE A 219 -7.70 11.80 6.37
C ILE A 219 -7.60 13.29 6.74
N ALA A 220 -6.41 13.88 6.62
CA ALA A 220 -6.17 15.29 6.92
C ALA A 220 -6.76 16.24 5.86
N THR A 221 -6.89 15.78 4.61
CA THR A 221 -7.23 16.61 3.44
C THR A 221 -8.41 16.07 2.64
N ILE A 222 -9.41 15.50 3.33
CA ILE A 222 -10.59 14.91 2.68
C ILE A 222 -11.37 15.97 1.90
N ARG A 223 -11.68 15.63 0.65
CA ARG A 223 -12.45 16.46 -0.27
C ARG A 223 -13.96 16.28 -0.02
N PRO A 224 -14.79 17.26 -0.44
CA PRO A 224 -16.25 17.14 -0.37
C PRO A 224 -16.80 15.93 -1.14
N ALA A 225 -17.94 15.41 -0.70
CA ALA A 225 -18.59 14.24 -1.28
C ALA A 225 -18.77 14.28 -2.81
N PRO A 226 -19.22 15.42 -3.44
CA PRO A 226 -19.34 15.49 -4.90
C PRO A 226 -18.02 15.28 -5.62
N ALA A 227 -16.93 15.84 -5.08
CA ALA A 227 -15.60 15.72 -5.67
C ALA A 227 -15.06 14.29 -5.56
N LEU A 228 -15.35 13.59 -4.44
CA LEU A 228 -14.98 12.18 -4.27
C LEU A 228 -15.84 11.28 -5.16
N ALA A 229 -17.15 11.51 -5.24
CA ALA A 229 -18.03 10.76 -6.13
C ALA A 229 -17.54 10.80 -7.59
N ALA A 230 -17.23 12.01 -8.08
CA ALA A 230 -16.64 12.18 -9.41
C ALA A 230 -15.28 11.48 -9.55
N GLU A 231 -14.51 11.45 -8.46
CA GLU A 231 -13.22 10.77 -8.39
C GLU A 231 -13.32 9.26 -8.60
N PHE A 232 -14.32 8.64 -7.99
CA PHE A 232 -14.58 7.21 -8.12
C PHE A 232 -15.48 6.86 -9.32
N GLY A 233 -15.81 7.83 -10.18
CA GLY A 233 -16.62 7.61 -11.40
C GLY A 233 -18.06 7.20 -11.10
N ILE A 234 -18.62 7.61 -9.95
CA ILE A 234 -19.98 7.31 -9.53
C ILE A 234 -20.78 8.58 -9.30
N SER A 235 -22.11 8.47 -9.37
CA SER A 235 -22.99 9.59 -9.03
C SER A 235 -22.94 9.90 -7.53
N GLU A 236 -23.17 11.15 -7.16
CA GLU A 236 -23.28 11.58 -5.75
C GLU A 236 -24.36 10.79 -4.98
N ARG A 237 -25.48 10.49 -5.65
CA ARG A 237 -26.54 9.62 -5.11
C ARG A 237 -26.00 8.22 -4.77
N THR A 238 -25.20 7.62 -5.65
CA THR A 238 -24.57 6.31 -5.42
C THR A 238 -23.57 6.41 -4.27
N PHE A 239 -22.77 7.49 -4.22
CA PHE A 239 -21.81 7.74 -3.17
C PHE A 239 -22.48 7.76 -1.78
N HIS A 240 -23.52 8.58 -1.58
CA HIS A 240 -24.25 8.64 -0.32
C HIS A 240 -24.93 7.30 0.03
N ARG A 241 -25.47 6.58 -0.97
CA ARG A 241 -26.10 5.28 -0.76
C ARG A 241 -25.12 4.22 -0.25
N ILE A 242 -23.87 4.27 -0.66
CA ILE A 242 -22.80 3.38 -0.17
C ILE A 242 -22.62 3.49 1.36
N PHE A 243 -22.73 4.70 1.92
CA PHE A 243 -22.66 4.91 3.37
C PHE A 243 -23.98 4.57 4.05
N ALA A 244 -25.11 4.91 3.44
CA ALA A 244 -26.44 4.56 3.96
C ALA A 244 -26.64 3.05 4.14
N ASP A 245 -26.10 2.23 3.23
CA ASP A 245 -26.11 0.75 3.34
C ASP A 245 -25.37 0.25 4.60
N ARG A 246 -24.66 1.12 5.32
CA ARG A 246 -23.93 0.86 6.58
C ARG A 246 -24.48 1.68 7.76
N GLU A 247 -25.70 2.15 7.63
CA GLU A 247 -26.39 2.93 8.68
C GLU A 247 -25.61 4.18 9.12
N THR A 248 -24.81 4.77 8.21
CA THR A 248 -24.01 5.96 8.46
C THR A 248 -24.14 6.99 7.33
N THR A 249 -23.55 8.16 7.52
CA THR A 249 -23.32 9.16 6.46
C THR A 249 -21.83 9.30 6.19
N PHE A 250 -21.48 9.88 5.04
CA PHE A 250 -20.09 10.18 4.71
C PHE A 250 -19.41 11.02 5.80
N GLU A 251 -20.07 12.07 6.26
CA GLU A 251 -19.54 12.99 7.28
C GLU A 251 -19.33 12.27 8.63
N ARG A 252 -20.29 11.44 9.05
CA ARG A 252 -20.16 10.62 10.27
C ARG A 252 -19.01 9.62 10.15
N HIS A 253 -18.87 8.99 8.99
CA HIS A 253 -17.80 8.06 8.74
C HIS A 253 -16.42 8.74 8.78
N VAL A 254 -16.27 9.89 8.12
CA VAL A 254 -15.05 10.71 8.19
C VAL A 254 -14.73 11.13 9.63
N LEU A 255 -15.72 11.57 10.39
CA LEU A 255 -15.54 11.96 11.79
C LEU A 255 -15.08 10.76 12.65
N HIS A 256 -15.67 9.59 12.42
CA HIS A 256 -15.25 8.34 13.06
C HIS A 256 -13.78 8.03 12.75
N LEU A 257 -13.37 8.06 11.48
CA LEU A 257 -12.00 7.83 11.09
C LEU A 257 -11.01 8.81 11.73
N ARG A 258 -11.35 10.08 11.77
CA ARG A 258 -10.53 11.12 12.39
C ARG A 258 -10.34 10.91 13.89
N VAL A 259 -11.39 10.54 14.59
CA VAL A 259 -11.35 10.31 16.05
C VAL A 259 -10.57 9.04 16.39
N GLU A 260 -10.70 7.97 15.59
CA GLU A 260 -9.91 6.75 15.76
C GLU A 260 -8.42 7.02 15.52
N LEU A 261 -8.09 7.76 14.44
CA LEU A 261 -6.72 8.20 14.18
C LEU A 261 -6.17 9.01 15.34
N PHE A 262 -6.95 9.95 15.85
CA PHE A 262 -6.55 10.80 16.95
C PHE A 262 -6.24 9.99 18.23
N ARG A 263 -7.07 8.99 18.56
CA ARG A 263 -6.81 8.05 19.64
C ARG A 263 -5.49 7.30 19.44
N ASP A 264 -5.23 6.83 18.24
CA ASP A 264 -4.04 6.04 17.93
C ASP A 264 -2.76 6.89 18.01
N LEU A 265 -2.80 8.15 17.57
CA LEU A 265 -1.69 9.09 17.75
C LEU A 265 -1.43 9.43 19.22
N LEU A 266 -2.49 9.55 20.04
CA LEU A 266 -2.36 9.80 21.48
C LEU A 266 -1.70 8.63 22.24
N ARG A 267 -1.74 7.41 21.70
CA ARG A 267 -1.08 6.22 22.27
C ARG A 267 0.41 6.13 21.94
N GLN A 268 0.88 6.88 20.95
CA GLN A 268 2.27 6.77 20.48
C GLN A 268 3.24 7.49 21.43
N PRO A 269 4.23 6.77 22.02
CA PRO A 269 5.22 7.39 22.90
C PRO A 269 6.07 8.43 22.19
N SER A 270 6.40 8.23 20.93
CA SER A 270 7.17 9.15 20.10
C SER A 270 6.47 10.50 19.86
N LEU A 271 5.16 10.58 20.11
CA LEU A 271 4.36 11.80 19.95
C LEU A 271 3.94 12.41 21.30
N ALA A 272 4.52 11.98 22.41
CA ALA A 272 4.16 12.44 23.76
C ALA A 272 4.33 13.96 23.92
N ASP A 273 5.36 14.53 23.31
CA ASP A 273 5.69 15.94 23.37
C ASP A 273 4.89 16.81 22.37
N ILE A 274 4.17 16.18 21.44
CA ILE A 274 3.35 16.91 20.48
C ILE A 274 2.05 17.36 21.17
N SER A 275 1.69 18.64 21.01
CA SER A 275 0.48 19.16 21.62
C SER A 275 -0.77 18.44 21.08
N ILE A 276 -1.79 18.30 21.95
CA ILE A 276 -3.08 17.69 21.60
C ILE A 276 -3.75 18.43 20.42
N ALA A 277 -3.66 19.76 20.40
CA ALA A 277 -4.17 20.58 19.30
C ALA A 277 -3.47 20.25 17.96
N ARG A 278 -2.15 20.09 17.97
CA ARG A 278 -1.39 19.74 16.76
C ARG A 278 -1.74 18.34 16.25
N LEU A 279 -1.91 17.38 17.14
CA LEU A 279 -2.37 16.03 16.75
C LEU A 279 -3.80 16.05 16.19
N ALA A 280 -4.70 16.84 16.78
CA ALA A 280 -6.05 17.02 16.23
C ALA A 280 -6.03 17.58 14.80
N HIS A 281 -5.20 18.57 14.53
CA HIS A 281 -5.03 19.11 13.17
C HIS A 281 -4.44 18.07 12.20
N GLN A 282 -3.49 17.25 12.62
CA GLN A 282 -2.97 16.15 11.80
C GLN A 282 -4.05 15.11 11.44
N CYS A 283 -5.06 14.95 12.30
CA CYS A 283 -6.22 14.12 12.02
C CYS A 283 -7.29 14.82 11.14
N GLY A 284 -7.06 16.05 10.70
CA GLY A 284 -7.98 16.80 9.86
C GLY A 284 -9.09 17.53 10.60
N PHE A 285 -8.99 17.68 11.94
CA PHE A 285 -9.89 18.57 12.67
C PHE A 285 -9.49 20.04 12.45
N ALA A 286 -10.44 20.87 12.08
CA ALA A 286 -10.22 22.31 11.94
C ALA A 286 -10.06 23.02 13.30
N ASP A 287 -10.70 22.47 14.36
CA ASP A 287 -10.73 23.03 15.71
C ASP A 287 -10.44 21.94 16.76
N ALA A 288 -9.49 22.22 17.65
CA ALA A 288 -9.08 21.32 18.73
C ALA A 288 -10.20 21.13 19.79
N ALA A 289 -11.08 22.13 20.00
CA ALA A 289 -12.20 22.01 20.92
C ALA A 289 -13.24 21.03 20.37
N HIS A 290 -13.52 21.07 19.06
CA HIS A 290 -14.36 20.08 18.38
C HIS A 290 -13.76 18.68 18.49
N ALA A 291 -12.46 18.50 18.20
CA ALA A 291 -11.78 17.23 18.37
C ALA A 291 -11.91 16.67 19.79
N THR A 292 -11.74 17.53 20.81
CA THR A 292 -11.84 17.14 22.22
C THR A 292 -13.27 16.70 22.60
N ARG A 293 -14.29 17.41 22.15
CA ARG A 293 -15.69 17.03 22.39
C ARG A 293 -16.03 15.69 21.75
N THR A 294 -15.72 15.54 20.45
CA THR A 294 -15.99 14.32 19.69
C THR A 294 -15.24 13.11 20.29
N PHE A 295 -14.01 13.31 20.74
CA PHE A 295 -13.23 12.28 21.40
C PHE A 295 -13.87 11.85 22.72
N LYS A 296 -14.30 12.82 23.57
CA LYS A 296 -14.96 12.55 24.85
C LYS A 296 -16.31 11.85 24.65
N GLU A 297 -17.09 12.27 23.65
CA GLU A 297 -18.36 11.61 23.29
C GLU A 297 -18.14 10.15 22.89
N ARG A 298 -17.06 9.86 22.17
CA ARG A 298 -16.77 8.52 21.65
C ARG A 298 -16.16 7.59 22.70
N PHE A 299 -15.23 8.09 23.55
CA PHE A 299 -14.42 7.28 24.45
C PHE A 299 -14.67 7.52 25.94
N GLY A 300 -15.56 8.46 26.29
CA GLY A 300 -15.94 8.76 27.67
C GLY A 300 -14.92 9.60 28.46
N VAL A 301 -13.71 9.78 27.92
CA VAL A 301 -12.60 10.51 28.57
C VAL A 301 -12.05 11.60 27.65
N THR A 302 -11.37 12.61 28.23
CA THR A 302 -10.73 13.64 27.40
C THR A 302 -9.46 13.09 26.74
N PRO A 303 -9.01 13.67 25.60
CA PRO A 303 -7.73 13.29 24.98
C PRO A 303 -6.54 13.40 25.92
N ARG A 304 -6.57 14.38 26.85
CA ARG A 304 -5.52 14.60 27.87
C ARG A 304 -5.49 13.45 28.88
N ASP A 305 -6.63 13.09 29.42
CA ASP A 305 -6.74 12.01 30.41
C ASP A 305 -6.41 10.68 29.76
N PHE A 306 -6.87 10.46 28.52
CA PHE A 306 -6.54 9.27 27.74
C PHE A 306 -5.04 9.13 27.53
N ARG A 307 -4.35 10.19 27.10
CA ARG A 307 -2.88 10.18 26.93
C ARG A 307 -2.16 9.90 28.24
N ALA A 308 -2.65 10.46 29.37
CA ALA A 308 -2.06 10.23 30.69
C ALA A 308 -2.26 8.79 31.19
N SER A 309 -3.34 8.11 30.77
CA SER A 309 -3.63 6.71 31.16
C SER A 309 -2.83 5.66 30.37
N VAL A 310 -2.15 6.04 29.29
CA VAL A 310 -1.29 5.11 28.52
C VAL A 310 -0.05 4.78 29.35
N PRO A 311 0.20 3.50 29.74
CA PRO A 311 1.29 3.13 30.64
C PRO A 311 2.67 3.54 30.12
N ALA A 312 3.54 3.98 31.05
CA ALA A 312 4.92 4.38 30.76
C ALA A 312 5.80 3.25 30.17
N LEU A 313 5.39 2.00 30.32
CA LEU A 313 6.08 0.82 29.77
C LEU A 313 6.14 0.77 28.23
N GLN A 314 5.23 1.43 27.53
CA GLN A 314 5.31 1.58 26.09
C GLN A 314 6.22 2.76 25.66
N ARG A 315 6.66 3.59 26.61
CA ARG A 315 7.54 4.75 26.36
C ARG A 315 9.03 4.39 26.28
N THR A 316 9.43 3.26 26.84
CA THR A 316 10.85 2.86 26.98
C THR A 316 11.33 1.86 25.91
N ALA A 317 10.43 1.24 25.15
CA ALA A 317 10.79 0.26 24.12
C ALA A 317 11.29 0.87 22.80
N SER A 318 11.35 2.21 22.67
CA SER A 318 11.83 2.93 21.47
C SER A 318 13.25 3.51 21.63
N LEU A 319 14.00 3.11 22.66
CA LEU A 319 15.34 3.64 22.95
C LEU A 319 16.44 2.56 22.95
N ILE A 320 16.18 1.39 22.35
CA ILE A 320 17.21 0.37 22.11
C ILE A 320 17.24 -0.01 20.64
#